data_a1712384285437404c63d4bf3cdc5d5a
#
_entry.id   a1712384285437404c63d4bf3cdc5d5a
#
_cell.length_a   1.000
_cell.length_b   1.000
_cell.length_c   1.000
_cell.angle_alpha   90.00
_cell.angle_beta   90.00
_cell.angle_gamma   90.00
#
_symmetry.space_group_name_H-M   'P 1'
#
loop_
_entity.id
_entity.type
_entity.pdbx_description
1 polymer ?
#
loop_
_entity_poly.entity_id
_entity_poly.type
_entity_poly.pdbx_seq_one_letter_code
_entity_poly.pdbx_strand_id
1 'polypeptide(L)'
;MKILLLSLLLFFISNNLLAENLNKKNKVGVLYSDQFLLHDTGENHPENPGRLKTVVENLTTNLRLNPSLIWPKFNPASIEQLQLVHSMNYIKTVEHETSLLINNSTSYLSTGDTVISKKSNHAAKLAVGAGIRGADMIISKEISSAFALVRPPGHHATATKGMGFCVYNNIAIVARYLQQKYGLKKILIVDFDVHHGNGTQDIFYEDNSVFYFSVHQHPFYPQSGRPSETGNAKGKGFTLNVDLSRGSGDIDLLNAFNNKLIPAMDSFKPEFILVSAGFDAHEGDLLGQLNYTSTGYMGVARILKGIAKKYASGRTLYMLEGGYVADNIYQSVNKILGILIENNKVE
;
A
#
# COMPACT_ATOMS: atom_id res chain seq x y z
N MET A 1 -24.64 48.75 -18.30
CA MET A 1 -23.56 48.05 -19.04
C MET A 1 -22.41 47.60 -18.12
N LYS A 2 -21.84 48.42 -17.23
CA LYS A 2 -20.73 48.02 -16.31
C LYS A 2 -21.09 46.92 -15.30
N ILE A 3 -22.31 46.89 -14.77
CA ILE A 3 -22.75 45.87 -13.77
C ILE A 3 -22.92 44.50 -14.43
N LEU A 4 -23.38 44.43 -15.69
CA LEU A 4 -23.57 43.20 -16.42
C LEU A 4 -22.20 42.55 -16.80
N LEU A 5 -21.17 43.37 -17.12
CA LEU A 5 -19.82 42.89 -17.38
C LEU A 5 -19.15 42.34 -16.13
N LEU A 6 -19.38 42.91 -14.93
CA LEU A 6 -18.80 42.48 -13.69
C LEU A 6 -19.41 41.13 -13.22
N SER A 7 -20.71 40.94 -13.42
CA SER A 7 -21.39 39.67 -13.11
C SER A 7 -20.97 38.55 -14.05
N LEU A 8 -20.76 38.80 -15.34
CA LEU A 8 -20.19 37.81 -16.29
C LEU A 8 -18.76 37.47 -15.95
N LEU A 9 -17.92 38.42 -15.55
CA LEU A 9 -16.53 38.19 -15.17
C LEU A 9 -16.43 37.32 -13.90
N LEU A 10 -17.26 37.62 -12.88
CA LEU A 10 -17.34 36.81 -11.65
C LEU A 10 -17.87 35.41 -11.92
N PHE A 11 -18.82 35.24 -12.84
CA PHE A 11 -19.32 33.92 -13.25
C PHE A 11 -18.26 33.12 -14.01
N PHE A 12 -17.47 33.74 -14.89
CA PHE A 12 -16.35 33.10 -15.58
C PHE A 12 -15.20 32.72 -14.62
N ILE A 13 -14.88 33.58 -13.65
CA ILE A 13 -13.85 33.30 -12.64
C ILE A 13 -14.32 32.19 -11.72
N SER A 14 -15.58 32.18 -11.27
CA SER A 14 -16.09 31.08 -10.43
C SER A 14 -16.19 29.77 -11.17
N ASN A 15 -16.55 29.74 -12.45
CA ASN A 15 -16.58 28.52 -13.26
C ASN A 15 -15.17 28.00 -13.58
N ASN A 16 -14.19 28.88 -13.83
CA ASN A 16 -12.80 28.47 -14.01
C ASN A 16 -12.18 27.92 -12.70
N LEU A 17 -12.44 28.55 -11.56
CA LEU A 17 -12.04 28.04 -10.25
C LEU A 17 -12.72 26.71 -9.90
N LEU A 18 -13.99 26.54 -10.28
CA LEU A 18 -14.72 25.27 -10.11
C LEU A 18 -14.15 24.19 -11.02
N ALA A 19 -13.85 24.51 -12.29
CA ALA A 19 -13.24 23.61 -13.26
C ALA A 19 -11.80 23.21 -12.87
N GLU A 20 -11.00 24.16 -12.35
CA GLU A 20 -9.65 23.88 -11.81
C GLU A 20 -9.72 23.01 -10.55
N ASN A 21 -10.66 23.25 -9.66
CA ASN A 21 -10.88 22.42 -8.47
C ASN A 21 -11.44 21.04 -8.81
N LEU A 22 -12.28 20.92 -9.84
CA LEU A 22 -12.76 19.64 -10.37
C LEU A 22 -11.64 18.86 -11.06
N ASN A 23 -10.73 19.54 -11.77
CA ASN A 23 -9.58 18.92 -12.42
C ASN A 23 -8.49 18.48 -11.41
N LYS A 24 -8.33 19.20 -10.30
CA LYS A 24 -7.47 18.78 -9.18
C LYS A 24 -8.03 17.57 -8.42
N LYS A 25 -9.35 17.42 -8.36
CA LYS A 25 -10.02 16.39 -7.55
C LYS A 25 -9.84 14.95 -8.01
N ASN A 26 -9.29 14.71 -9.20
CA ASN A 26 -9.21 13.37 -9.80
C ASN A 26 -7.78 12.92 -10.16
N LYS A 27 -6.78 13.61 -9.65
CA LYS A 27 -5.40 13.16 -9.84
C LYS A 27 -5.06 12.08 -8.85
N VAL A 28 -4.42 11.01 -9.35
CA VAL A 28 -3.91 9.89 -8.57
C VAL A 28 -2.40 9.92 -8.59
N GLY A 29 -1.77 9.85 -7.43
CA GLY A 29 -0.31 9.79 -7.33
C GLY A 29 0.21 8.38 -7.58
N VAL A 30 1.20 8.23 -8.44
CA VAL A 30 1.99 7.02 -8.59
C VAL A 30 3.39 7.29 -8.05
N LEU A 31 3.72 6.70 -6.91
CA LEU A 31 5.01 6.91 -6.23
C LEU A 31 5.96 5.82 -6.69
N TYR A 32 6.90 6.16 -7.57
CA TYR A 32 7.91 5.26 -8.10
C TYR A 32 9.26 5.97 -8.25
N SER A 33 10.33 5.20 -8.09
CA SER A 33 11.70 5.64 -8.36
C SER A 33 12.53 4.48 -8.91
N ASP A 34 13.36 4.75 -9.93
CA ASP A 34 14.32 3.76 -10.45
C ASP A 34 15.32 3.29 -9.38
N GLN A 35 15.47 4.03 -8.28
CA GLN A 35 16.32 3.63 -7.16
C GLN A 35 15.80 2.39 -6.43
N PHE A 36 14.54 2.01 -6.59
CA PHE A 36 14.02 0.73 -6.12
C PHE A 36 14.67 -0.46 -6.83
N LEU A 37 15.09 -0.27 -8.08
CA LEU A 37 15.75 -1.32 -8.86
C LEU A 37 17.17 -1.62 -8.35
N LEU A 38 17.74 -0.75 -7.49
CA LEU A 38 19.04 -0.94 -6.85
C LEU A 38 19.02 -1.94 -5.68
N HIS A 39 17.83 -2.34 -5.21
CA HIS A 39 17.70 -3.47 -4.29
C HIS A 39 17.87 -4.76 -5.09
N ASP A 40 19.12 -5.28 -5.08
CA ASP A 40 19.50 -6.50 -5.77
C ASP A 40 19.25 -7.69 -4.85
N THR A 41 18.47 -8.64 -5.32
CA THR A 41 18.12 -9.88 -4.60
C THR A 41 18.73 -11.12 -5.25
N GLY A 42 19.49 -10.94 -6.33
CA GLY A 42 20.06 -12.02 -7.14
C GLY A 42 19.16 -12.42 -8.32
N GLU A 43 19.77 -13.05 -9.32
CA GLU A 43 19.16 -13.31 -10.64
C GLU A 43 17.88 -14.15 -10.59
N ASN A 44 17.82 -15.14 -9.70
CA ASN A 44 16.71 -16.11 -9.62
C ASN A 44 15.72 -15.82 -8.49
N HIS A 45 15.85 -14.68 -7.83
CA HIS A 45 14.95 -14.34 -6.73
C HIS A 45 13.60 -13.88 -7.27
N PRO A 46 12.45 -14.39 -6.78
CA PRO A 46 11.14 -14.00 -7.27
C PRO A 46 10.88 -12.49 -7.06
N GLU A 47 11.30 -11.93 -5.92
CA GLU A 47 11.24 -10.50 -5.64
C GLU A 47 12.43 -9.78 -6.30
N ASN A 48 12.46 -9.68 -7.64
CA ASN A 48 13.53 -9.06 -8.42
C ASN A 48 13.12 -7.67 -8.98
N PRO A 49 14.10 -6.83 -9.39
CA PRO A 49 13.82 -5.51 -9.97
C PRO A 49 12.90 -5.51 -11.19
N GLY A 50 12.90 -6.57 -11.99
CA GLY A 50 12.06 -6.69 -13.20
C GLY A 50 10.56 -6.57 -12.93
N ARG A 51 10.11 -6.94 -11.72
CA ARG A 51 8.71 -6.77 -11.29
C ARG A 51 8.20 -5.36 -11.54
N LEU A 52 8.95 -4.33 -11.08
CA LEU A 52 8.53 -2.94 -11.21
C LEU A 52 8.80 -2.35 -12.57
N LYS A 53 9.91 -2.72 -13.21
CA LYS A 53 10.30 -2.15 -14.50
C LYS A 53 9.18 -2.32 -15.53
N THR A 54 8.71 -3.54 -15.73
CA THR A 54 7.62 -3.85 -16.67
C THR A 54 6.32 -3.13 -16.32
N VAL A 55 5.95 -3.09 -15.05
CA VAL A 55 4.74 -2.40 -14.60
C VAL A 55 4.78 -0.91 -14.94
N VAL A 56 5.90 -0.25 -14.63
CA VAL A 56 6.05 1.19 -14.85
C VAL A 56 6.10 1.54 -16.35
N GLU A 57 6.84 0.77 -17.15
CA GLU A 57 6.89 0.95 -18.61
C GLU A 57 5.49 0.87 -19.22
N ASN A 58 4.70 -0.13 -18.83
CA ASN A 58 3.33 -0.31 -19.33
C ASN A 58 2.38 0.80 -18.83
N LEU A 59 2.50 1.24 -17.60
CA LEU A 59 1.66 2.32 -17.06
C LEU A 59 1.97 3.66 -17.73
N THR A 60 3.24 3.97 -17.99
CA THR A 60 3.65 5.23 -18.62
C THR A 60 3.24 5.31 -20.09
N THR A 61 3.12 4.18 -20.76
CA THR A 61 2.63 4.09 -22.15
C THR A 61 1.11 4.05 -22.26
N ASN A 62 0.38 3.84 -21.14
CA ASN A 62 -1.08 3.79 -21.15
C ASN A 62 -1.69 5.19 -21.26
N LEU A 63 -1.94 5.63 -22.48
CA LEU A 63 -2.47 6.97 -22.81
C LEU A 63 -3.82 7.27 -22.17
N ARG A 64 -4.64 6.26 -21.86
CA ARG A 64 -5.95 6.43 -21.25
C ARG A 64 -5.84 6.94 -19.80
N LEU A 65 -4.87 6.44 -19.05
CA LEU A 65 -4.70 6.77 -17.63
C LEU A 65 -3.67 7.89 -17.40
N ASN A 66 -2.73 8.06 -18.30
CA ASN A 66 -1.59 8.98 -18.16
C ASN A 66 -2.00 10.42 -17.76
N PRO A 67 -3.02 11.07 -18.36
CA PRO A 67 -3.39 12.45 -17.99
C PRO A 67 -3.89 12.60 -16.56
N SER A 68 -4.37 11.54 -15.93
CA SER A 68 -4.88 11.55 -14.55
C SER A 68 -3.85 11.10 -13.53
N LEU A 69 -2.72 10.54 -13.97
CA LEU A 69 -1.63 10.10 -13.11
C LEU A 69 -0.60 11.21 -12.94
N ILE A 70 -0.12 11.39 -11.72
CA ILE A 70 1.03 12.23 -11.42
C ILE A 70 2.11 11.40 -10.73
N TRP A 71 3.37 11.69 -11.05
CA TRP A 71 4.55 10.97 -10.59
C TRP A 71 5.40 11.89 -9.70
N PRO A 72 5.04 12.07 -8.42
CA PRO A 72 5.71 13.01 -7.54
C PRO A 72 7.08 12.50 -7.12
N LYS A 73 8.03 13.43 -6.93
CA LYS A 73 9.31 13.14 -6.28
C LYS A 73 9.12 12.99 -4.77
N PHE A 74 9.95 12.16 -4.15
CA PHE A 74 9.99 11.93 -2.70
C PHE A 74 11.42 11.62 -2.27
N ASN A 75 11.67 11.71 -0.96
CA ASN A 75 12.96 11.43 -0.34
C ASN A 75 12.90 10.14 0.48
N PRO A 76 14.02 9.48 0.74
CA PRO A 76 14.09 8.40 1.71
C PRO A 76 13.60 8.86 3.10
N ALA A 77 12.97 7.94 3.83
CA ALA A 77 12.55 8.19 5.20
C ALA A 77 13.75 8.46 6.11
N SER A 78 13.55 9.34 7.09
CA SER A 78 14.54 9.61 8.13
C SER A 78 14.57 8.47 9.17
N ILE A 79 15.62 8.45 10.01
CA ILE A 79 15.72 7.48 11.12
C ILE A 79 14.56 7.66 12.10
N GLU A 80 14.19 8.90 12.41
CA GLU A 80 13.06 9.21 13.30
C GLU A 80 11.74 8.67 12.75
N GLN A 81 11.54 8.71 11.43
CA GLN A 81 10.37 8.11 10.79
C GLN A 81 10.37 6.58 10.87
N LEU A 82 11.51 5.94 10.68
CA LEU A 82 11.65 4.49 10.86
C LEU A 82 11.39 4.07 12.32
N GLN A 83 11.82 4.87 13.29
CA GLN A 83 11.63 4.65 14.72
C GLN A 83 10.16 4.75 15.18
N LEU A 84 9.24 5.21 14.35
CA LEU A 84 7.82 5.14 14.64
C LEU A 84 7.33 3.69 14.82
N VAL A 85 8.07 2.73 14.26
CA VAL A 85 7.74 1.30 14.29
C VAL A 85 8.94 0.45 14.72
N HIS A 86 10.11 0.70 14.13
CA HIS A 86 11.26 -0.17 14.31
C HIS A 86 12.16 0.28 15.46
N SER A 87 12.73 -0.70 16.18
CA SER A 87 13.74 -0.41 17.20
C SER A 87 15.01 0.18 16.58
N MET A 88 15.70 1.07 17.30
CA MET A 88 16.97 1.65 16.83
C MET A 88 18.03 0.55 16.58
N ASN A 89 18.03 -0.51 17.39
CA ASN A 89 18.96 -1.63 17.19
C ASN A 89 18.73 -2.32 15.86
N TYR A 90 17.48 -2.58 15.49
CA TYR A 90 17.15 -3.19 14.20
C TYR A 90 17.55 -2.26 13.03
N ILE A 91 17.24 -0.97 13.11
CA ILE A 91 17.63 0.00 12.07
C ILE A 91 19.14 0.02 11.88
N LYS A 92 19.93 0.04 12.97
CA LYS A 92 21.37 -0.04 12.91
C LYS A 92 21.89 -1.37 12.36
N THR A 93 21.23 -2.49 12.66
CA THR A 93 21.57 -3.81 12.08
C THR A 93 21.43 -3.78 10.57
N VAL A 94 20.28 -3.32 10.05
CA VAL A 94 20.05 -3.20 8.60
C VAL A 94 21.09 -2.27 7.95
N GLU A 95 21.38 -1.11 8.54
CA GLU A 95 22.36 -0.17 8.03
C GLU A 95 23.76 -0.76 8.02
N HIS A 96 24.16 -1.40 9.10
CA HIS A 96 25.48 -2.03 9.23
C HIS A 96 25.65 -3.17 8.22
N GLU A 97 24.74 -4.13 8.19
CA GLU A 97 24.85 -5.32 7.34
C GLU A 97 24.85 -4.97 5.85
N THR A 98 23.99 -4.04 5.42
CA THR A 98 23.99 -3.57 4.03
C THR A 98 25.29 -2.80 3.67
N SER A 99 25.90 -2.09 4.63
CA SER A 99 27.14 -1.34 4.40
C SER A 99 28.35 -2.23 4.17
N LEU A 100 28.36 -3.42 4.76
CA LEU A 100 29.44 -4.42 4.60
C LEU A 100 29.46 -5.09 3.22
N LEU A 101 28.35 -5.04 2.49
CA LEU A 101 28.23 -5.71 1.19
C LEU A 101 28.92 -4.90 0.09
N ILE A 102 29.57 -5.60 -0.83
CA ILE A 102 30.12 -5.01 -2.06
C ILE A 102 29.06 -4.96 -3.15
N ASN A 103 29.32 -4.24 -4.24
CA ASN A 103 28.43 -4.23 -5.39
C ASN A 103 28.28 -5.64 -5.96
N ASN A 104 27.06 -5.97 -6.41
CA ASN A 104 26.69 -7.27 -6.97
C ASN A 104 26.89 -8.47 -6.02
N SER A 105 26.86 -8.24 -4.72
CA SER A 105 26.78 -9.30 -3.71
C SER A 105 25.51 -9.18 -2.89
N THR A 106 24.98 -10.34 -2.53
CA THR A 106 23.81 -10.46 -1.66
C THR A 106 24.13 -11.29 -0.42
N SER A 107 23.37 -11.07 0.64
CA SER A 107 23.39 -11.87 1.86
C SER A 107 21.98 -11.93 2.45
N TYR A 108 21.77 -12.79 3.42
CA TYR A 108 20.57 -12.72 4.24
C TYR A 108 20.74 -11.73 5.38
N LEU A 109 19.69 -10.97 5.67
CA LEU A 109 19.62 -10.17 6.88
C LEU A 109 19.65 -11.10 8.11
N SER A 110 20.54 -10.84 9.07
CA SER A 110 20.76 -11.73 10.23
C SER A 110 19.51 -11.95 11.10
N THR A 111 18.51 -11.11 10.97
CA THR A 111 17.26 -11.18 11.75
C THR A 111 16.20 -12.09 11.14
N GLY A 112 16.38 -12.55 9.88
CA GLY A 112 15.38 -13.39 9.19
C GLY A 112 15.86 -13.91 7.83
N ASP A 113 14.92 -14.15 6.93
CA ASP A 113 15.12 -14.77 5.61
C ASP A 113 15.11 -13.75 4.45
N THR A 114 15.22 -12.46 4.76
CA THR A 114 15.23 -11.39 3.76
C THR A 114 16.61 -11.24 3.12
N VAL A 115 16.66 -11.36 1.79
CA VAL A 115 17.88 -11.10 1.01
C VAL A 115 18.14 -9.60 0.95
N ILE A 116 19.38 -9.20 1.21
CA ILE A 116 19.84 -7.81 1.15
C ILE A 116 21.08 -7.68 0.25
N SER A 117 21.26 -6.48 -0.29
CA SER A 117 22.43 -6.02 -1.03
C SER A 117 22.88 -4.64 -0.52
N LYS A 118 23.98 -4.13 -1.03
CA LYS A 118 24.56 -2.84 -0.62
C LYS A 118 23.56 -1.67 -0.63
N LYS A 119 22.57 -1.70 -1.51
CA LYS A 119 21.59 -0.61 -1.68
C LYS A 119 20.23 -0.90 -1.06
N SER A 120 20.05 -2.07 -0.42
CA SER A 120 18.75 -2.47 0.14
C SER A 120 18.24 -1.55 1.23
N ASN A 121 19.09 -1.09 2.15
CA ASN A 121 18.70 -0.11 3.17
C ASN A 121 18.21 1.21 2.54
N HIS A 122 18.90 1.70 1.50
CA HIS A 122 18.49 2.91 0.81
C HIS A 122 17.13 2.74 0.11
N ALA A 123 16.94 1.65 -0.63
CA ALA A 123 15.68 1.36 -1.32
C ALA A 123 14.53 1.18 -0.31
N ALA A 124 14.76 0.49 0.81
CA ALA A 124 13.77 0.30 1.87
C ALA A 124 13.37 1.62 2.54
N LYS A 125 14.33 2.50 2.84
CA LYS A 125 14.04 3.87 3.34
C LYS A 125 13.25 4.69 2.32
N LEU A 126 13.56 4.52 1.04
CA LEU A 126 12.85 5.21 -0.05
C LEU A 126 11.42 4.67 -0.21
N ALA A 127 11.18 3.36 0.00
CA ALA A 127 9.84 2.77 -0.02
C ALA A 127 8.93 3.37 1.06
N VAL A 128 9.45 3.50 2.28
CA VAL A 128 8.76 4.23 3.36
C VAL A 128 8.50 5.68 2.98
N GLY A 129 9.51 6.36 2.42
CA GLY A 129 9.42 7.78 2.00
C GLY A 129 8.35 8.01 0.92
N ALA A 130 8.18 7.04 0.01
CA ALA A 130 7.12 7.07 -0.99
C ALA A 130 5.73 7.04 -0.31
N GLY A 131 5.51 6.14 0.63
CA GLY A 131 4.27 6.06 1.40
C GLY A 131 3.97 7.35 2.17
N ILE A 132 4.98 7.91 2.85
CA ILE A 132 4.87 9.18 3.58
C ILE A 132 4.48 10.32 2.63
N ARG A 133 5.16 10.45 1.46
CA ARG A 133 4.83 11.50 0.48
C ARG A 133 3.42 11.34 -0.07
N GLY A 134 3.01 10.10 -0.38
CA GLY A 134 1.64 9.81 -0.82
C GLY A 134 0.60 10.24 0.22
N ALA A 135 0.83 9.91 1.49
CA ALA A 135 -0.02 10.30 2.60
C ALA A 135 -0.11 11.84 2.76
N ASP A 136 1.02 12.55 2.70
CA ASP A 136 1.08 14.01 2.76
C ASP A 136 0.24 14.66 1.65
N MET A 137 0.40 14.19 0.41
CA MET A 137 -0.32 14.72 -0.75
C MET A 137 -1.83 14.46 -0.69
N ILE A 138 -2.24 13.32 -0.13
CA ILE A 138 -3.67 13.01 0.07
C ILE A 138 -4.27 13.91 1.15
N ILE A 139 -3.58 14.10 2.27
CA ILE A 139 -4.05 14.98 3.36
C ILE A 139 -4.11 16.43 2.90
N SER A 140 -3.13 16.91 2.15
CA SER A 140 -3.12 18.27 1.58
C SER A 140 -4.10 18.47 0.42
N LYS A 141 -4.74 17.38 -0.04
CA LYS A 141 -5.66 17.38 -1.20
C LYS A 141 -5.00 17.76 -2.53
N GLU A 142 -3.69 17.58 -2.65
CA GLU A 142 -2.97 17.67 -3.93
C GLU A 142 -3.41 16.56 -4.88
N ILE A 143 -3.73 15.39 -4.33
CA ILE A 143 -4.25 14.20 -5.02
C ILE A 143 -5.42 13.61 -4.24
N SER A 144 -6.26 12.83 -4.92
CA SER A 144 -7.39 12.13 -4.30
C SER A 144 -6.98 10.84 -3.60
N SER A 145 -6.02 10.11 -4.19
CA SER A 145 -5.51 8.83 -3.73
C SER A 145 -4.13 8.58 -4.32
N ALA A 146 -3.44 7.53 -3.86
CA ALA A 146 -2.14 7.17 -4.40
C ALA A 146 -1.91 5.66 -4.47
N PHE A 147 -1.02 5.26 -5.36
CA PHE A 147 -0.43 3.94 -5.42
C PHE A 147 1.10 4.05 -5.38
N ALA A 148 1.73 3.50 -4.35
CA ALA A 148 3.18 3.44 -4.21
C ALA A 148 3.71 2.11 -4.77
N LEU A 149 4.33 2.17 -5.93
CA LEU A 149 5.02 1.05 -6.59
C LEU A 149 6.42 0.91 -6.01
N VAL A 150 6.52 0.28 -4.86
CA VAL A 150 7.74 0.24 -4.03
C VAL A 150 8.40 -1.14 -4.01
N ARG A 151 9.69 -1.16 -3.72
CA ARG A 151 10.53 -2.30 -3.34
C ARG A 151 11.58 -1.83 -2.33
N PRO A 152 11.96 -2.69 -1.37
CA PRO A 152 11.37 -3.97 -0.99
C PRO A 152 9.95 -3.84 -0.40
N PRO A 153 9.19 -4.96 -0.29
CA PRO A 153 7.91 -5.01 0.40
C PRO A 153 8.07 -4.80 1.91
N GLY A 154 6.96 -4.76 2.67
CA GLY A 154 7.04 -4.36 4.08
C GLY A 154 6.22 -5.16 5.07
N HIS A 155 5.10 -5.78 4.70
CA HIS A 155 4.08 -6.26 5.64
C HIS A 155 4.53 -7.41 6.57
N HIS A 156 5.59 -8.13 6.23
CA HIS A 156 6.16 -9.16 7.11
C HIS A 156 7.15 -8.62 8.14
N ALA A 157 7.74 -7.44 7.92
CA ALA A 157 8.72 -6.89 8.86
C ALA A 157 8.08 -6.52 10.20
N THR A 158 8.58 -7.12 11.29
CA THR A 158 8.16 -6.78 12.67
C THR A 158 8.95 -5.58 13.18
N ALA A 159 8.70 -5.13 14.40
CA ALA A 159 9.45 -4.01 14.99
C ALA A 159 10.97 -4.27 15.08
N THR A 160 11.41 -5.53 15.05
CA THR A 160 12.81 -5.93 15.32
C THR A 160 13.39 -6.91 14.31
N LYS A 161 12.63 -7.32 13.28
CA LYS A 161 13.07 -8.33 12.31
C LYS A 161 12.59 -8.00 10.91
N GLY A 162 13.47 -8.18 9.91
CA GLY A 162 13.09 -8.29 8.50
C GLY A 162 12.91 -9.75 8.13
N MET A 163 11.82 -10.07 7.44
CA MET A 163 11.51 -11.43 6.97
C MET A 163 10.57 -11.38 5.76
N GLY A 164 10.39 -12.48 5.06
CA GLY A 164 9.49 -12.56 3.90
C GLY A 164 9.79 -11.50 2.84
N PHE A 165 11.07 -11.29 2.51
CA PHE A 165 11.56 -10.27 1.59
C PHE A 165 11.41 -8.82 2.10
N CYS A 166 10.76 -8.60 3.25
CA CYS A 166 10.53 -7.27 3.82
C CYS A 166 11.72 -6.81 4.67
N VAL A 167 12.09 -5.53 4.52
CA VAL A 167 13.13 -4.89 5.33
C VAL A 167 12.51 -4.00 6.41
N TYR A 168 11.77 -2.96 6.04
CA TYR A 168 10.99 -2.14 6.97
C TYR A 168 9.49 -2.31 6.71
N ASN A 169 8.68 -2.20 7.74
CA ASN A 169 7.22 -2.26 7.57
C ASN A 169 6.69 -0.93 7.04
N ASN A 170 6.68 -0.81 5.72
CA ASN A 170 6.35 0.41 5.01
C ASN A 170 5.00 0.98 5.44
N ILE A 171 3.96 0.13 5.46
CA ILE A 171 2.58 0.53 5.73
C ILE A 171 2.37 0.91 7.20
N ALA A 172 2.99 0.17 8.13
CA ALA A 172 2.89 0.46 9.56
C ALA A 172 3.53 1.79 9.92
N ILE A 173 4.68 2.10 9.31
CA ILE A 173 5.35 3.40 9.50
C ILE A 173 4.46 4.54 8.99
N VAL A 174 3.83 4.39 7.83
CA VAL A 174 2.90 5.39 7.29
C VAL A 174 1.69 5.56 8.21
N ALA A 175 1.14 4.49 8.79
CA ALA A 175 0.04 4.58 9.75
C ALA A 175 0.45 5.40 10.98
N ARG A 176 1.59 5.10 11.59
CA ARG A 176 2.12 5.85 12.74
C ARG A 176 2.44 7.30 12.40
N TYR A 177 2.99 7.55 11.21
CA TYR A 177 3.25 8.90 10.72
C TYR A 177 1.97 9.73 10.58
N LEU A 178 0.90 9.17 10.00
CA LEU A 178 -0.39 9.81 9.91
C LEU A 178 -0.98 10.17 11.28
N GLN A 179 -0.82 9.26 12.25
CA GLN A 179 -1.25 9.50 13.64
C GLN A 179 -0.43 10.60 14.29
N GLN A 180 0.90 10.55 14.18
CA GLN A 180 1.79 11.50 14.84
C GLN A 180 1.69 12.90 14.24
N LYS A 181 1.76 13.02 12.90
CA LYS A 181 1.82 14.31 12.22
C LYS A 181 0.45 14.98 12.09
N TYR A 182 -0.57 14.21 11.79
CA TYR A 182 -1.91 14.74 11.46
C TYR A 182 -2.96 14.45 12.53
N GLY A 183 -2.61 13.76 13.59
CA GLY A 183 -3.49 13.49 14.71
C GLY A 183 -4.64 12.53 14.39
N LEU A 184 -4.57 11.76 13.29
CA LEU A 184 -5.60 10.78 12.94
C LEU A 184 -5.70 9.72 14.03
N LYS A 185 -6.93 9.35 14.40
CA LYS A 185 -7.19 8.44 15.52
C LYS A 185 -7.54 7.03 15.09
N LYS A 186 -8.06 6.87 13.86
CA LYS A 186 -8.56 5.60 13.36
C LYS A 186 -8.06 5.33 11.94
N ILE A 187 -7.15 4.38 11.80
CA ILE A 187 -6.58 4.00 10.50
C ILE A 187 -6.97 2.57 10.21
N LEU A 188 -7.52 2.33 9.02
CA LEU A 188 -7.71 0.99 8.50
C LEU A 188 -6.48 0.60 7.68
N ILE A 189 -5.90 -0.55 8.00
CA ILE A 189 -4.93 -1.25 7.14
C ILE A 189 -5.62 -2.48 6.56
N VAL A 190 -5.68 -2.56 5.23
CA VAL A 190 -6.17 -3.73 4.49
C VAL A 190 -4.98 -4.41 3.85
N ASP A 191 -4.89 -5.72 3.97
CA ASP A 191 -3.84 -6.55 3.39
C ASP A 191 -4.50 -7.68 2.58
N PHE A 192 -4.23 -7.73 1.28
CA PHE A 192 -4.72 -8.77 0.40
C PHE A 192 -3.59 -9.51 -0.34
N ASP A 193 -2.37 -9.39 0.13
CA ASP A 193 -1.27 -10.28 -0.25
C ASP A 193 -1.66 -11.74 0.03
N VAL A 194 -1.13 -12.69 -0.75
CA VAL A 194 -1.43 -14.12 -0.52
C VAL A 194 -0.91 -14.60 0.83
N HIS A 195 0.13 -13.93 1.34
CA HIS A 195 0.73 -14.22 2.65
C HIS A 195 0.10 -13.35 3.73
N HIS A 196 -0.07 -13.90 4.92
CA HIS A 196 -0.48 -13.10 6.07
C HIS A 196 0.60 -12.07 6.44
N GLY A 197 0.23 -10.79 6.55
CA GLY A 197 1.12 -9.70 6.96
C GLY A 197 1.39 -9.72 8.46
N ASN A 198 2.09 -10.74 8.93
CA ASN A 198 2.37 -11.00 10.35
C ASN A 198 3.06 -9.83 11.05
N GLY A 199 3.94 -9.11 10.36
CA GLY A 199 4.65 -7.96 10.91
C GLY A 199 3.70 -6.81 11.20
N THR A 200 2.79 -6.51 10.28
CA THR A 200 1.75 -5.48 10.49
C THR A 200 0.81 -5.87 11.62
N GLN A 201 0.33 -7.12 11.65
CA GLN A 201 -0.47 -7.63 12.76
C GLN A 201 0.25 -7.46 14.11
N ASP A 202 1.50 -7.90 14.21
CA ASP A 202 2.30 -7.84 15.44
C ASP A 202 2.43 -6.41 15.98
N ILE A 203 2.73 -5.44 15.10
CA ILE A 203 2.91 -4.03 15.46
C ILE A 203 1.64 -3.41 16.06
N PHE A 204 0.46 -3.84 15.60
CA PHE A 204 -0.82 -3.25 16.01
C PHE A 204 -1.67 -4.20 16.87
N TYR A 205 -1.14 -5.34 17.33
CA TYR A 205 -1.92 -6.38 17.99
C TYR A 205 -2.58 -5.95 19.30
N GLU A 206 -2.01 -4.95 19.99
CA GLU A 206 -2.53 -4.38 21.24
C GLU A 206 -3.09 -2.95 21.07
N ASP A 207 -3.33 -2.51 19.83
CA ASP A 207 -3.69 -1.14 19.48
C ASP A 207 -5.09 -1.05 18.86
N ASN A 208 -6.00 -0.31 19.50
CA ASN A 208 -7.36 -0.09 19.02
C ASN A 208 -7.50 1.14 18.07
N SER A 209 -6.42 1.85 17.81
CA SER A 209 -6.40 2.99 16.89
C SER A 209 -6.16 2.58 15.43
N VAL A 210 -5.67 1.35 15.21
CA VAL A 210 -5.48 0.77 13.89
C VAL A 210 -6.28 -0.52 13.78
N PHE A 211 -7.15 -0.59 12.78
CA PHE A 211 -7.85 -1.83 12.44
C PHE A 211 -7.08 -2.54 11.33
N TYR A 212 -6.60 -3.75 11.60
CA TYR A 212 -5.91 -4.57 10.63
C TYR A 212 -6.85 -5.64 10.08
N PHE A 213 -7.05 -5.65 8.77
CA PHE A 213 -7.83 -6.64 8.04
C PHE A 213 -6.95 -7.35 7.01
N SER A 214 -6.84 -8.66 7.11
CA SER A 214 -6.07 -9.47 6.18
C SER A 214 -6.90 -10.60 5.58
N VAL A 215 -6.77 -10.78 4.25
CA VAL A 215 -7.32 -11.94 3.52
C VAL A 215 -6.17 -12.65 2.84
N HIS A 216 -5.87 -13.87 3.26
CA HIS A 216 -4.67 -14.59 2.84
C HIS A 216 -4.90 -16.10 2.74
N GLN A 217 -3.99 -16.80 2.08
CA GLN A 217 -4.00 -18.26 2.04
C GLN A 217 -3.57 -18.85 3.38
N HIS A 218 -4.29 -19.87 3.88
CA HIS A 218 -3.90 -20.62 5.06
C HIS A 218 -4.31 -22.11 4.92
N PRO A 219 -3.46 -23.09 5.35
CA PRO A 219 -2.11 -22.92 5.89
C PRO A 219 -1.10 -22.52 4.83
N PHE A 220 -0.33 -21.46 5.07
CA PHE A 220 0.71 -20.95 4.18
C PHE A 220 1.77 -20.17 4.98
N TYR A 221 2.87 -19.70 4.33
CA TYR A 221 3.82 -18.80 4.99
C TYR A 221 3.11 -17.54 5.50
N PRO A 222 3.43 -16.99 6.66
CA PRO A 222 4.39 -17.44 7.68
C PRO A 222 3.77 -18.32 8.79
N GLN A 223 2.67 -19.04 8.52
CA GLN A 223 1.95 -19.95 9.46
C GLN A 223 1.18 -19.22 10.58
N SER A 224 0.85 -17.95 10.38
CA SER A 224 0.02 -17.11 11.28
C SER A 224 -1.21 -16.57 10.55
N GLY A 225 -2.03 -15.76 11.20
CA GLY A 225 -3.21 -15.15 10.59
C GLY A 225 -4.48 -15.99 10.71
N ARG A 226 -4.59 -16.78 11.79
CA ARG A 226 -5.82 -17.55 12.01
C ARG A 226 -6.98 -16.60 12.38
N PRO A 227 -8.24 -16.94 12.07
CA PRO A 227 -9.39 -16.13 12.45
C PRO A 227 -9.54 -15.93 13.97
N SER A 228 -8.91 -16.79 14.78
CA SER A 228 -8.86 -16.65 16.24
C SER A 228 -7.89 -15.57 16.73
N GLU A 229 -6.96 -15.12 15.88
CA GLU A 229 -6.02 -14.05 16.18
C GLU A 229 -6.72 -12.69 15.96
N THR A 230 -7.35 -12.16 17.01
CA THR A 230 -8.24 -10.99 16.94
C THR A 230 -7.71 -9.77 17.70
N GLY A 231 -6.42 -9.76 18.02
CA GLY A 231 -5.80 -8.73 18.86
C GLY A 231 -5.78 -9.11 20.35
N ASN A 232 -5.04 -8.31 21.13
CA ASN A 232 -4.87 -8.48 22.56
C ASN A 232 -5.06 -7.15 23.30
N ALA A 233 -5.26 -7.18 24.60
CA ALA A 233 -5.43 -6.01 25.46
C ALA A 233 -6.40 -4.97 24.84
N LYS A 234 -5.94 -3.73 24.58
CA LYS A 234 -6.74 -2.68 23.92
C LYS A 234 -7.02 -2.97 22.45
N GLY A 235 -6.18 -3.77 21.79
CA GLY A 235 -6.34 -4.16 20.38
C GLY A 235 -7.31 -5.31 20.16
N LYS A 236 -7.92 -5.88 21.20
CA LYS A 236 -8.87 -7.00 21.07
C LYS A 236 -10.07 -6.60 20.20
N GLY A 237 -10.28 -7.35 19.10
CA GLY A 237 -11.33 -7.07 18.10
C GLY A 237 -10.93 -6.08 17.00
N PHE A 238 -9.67 -5.60 16.99
CA PHE A 238 -9.15 -4.69 15.94
C PHE A 238 -8.21 -5.38 14.94
N THR A 239 -8.05 -6.70 15.07
CA THR A 239 -7.44 -7.58 14.07
C THR A 239 -8.51 -8.52 13.53
N LEU A 240 -8.65 -8.61 12.21
CA LEU A 240 -9.63 -9.44 11.54
C LEU A 240 -8.96 -10.19 10.39
N ASN A 241 -8.71 -11.48 10.61
CA ASN A 241 -8.11 -12.39 9.66
C ASN A 241 -9.18 -13.23 8.95
N VAL A 242 -9.07 -13.34 7.63
CA VAL A 242 -9.86 -14.24 6.80
C VAL A 242 -8.90 -15.18 6.09
N ASP A 243 -8.84 -16.40 6.57
CA ASP A 243 -8.05 -17.46 5.98
C ASP A 243 -8.82 -18.11 4.82
N LEU A 244 -8.14 -18.24 3.68
CA LEU A 244 -8.69 -18.86 2.49
C LEU A 244 -7.91 -20.12 2.13
N SER A 245 -8.65 -21.13 1.69
CA SER A 245 -8.05 -22.37 1.20
C SER A 245 -7.42 -22.17 -0.16
N ARG A 246 -6.41 -22.98 -0.47
CA ARG A 246 -5.84 -23.08 -1.81
C ARG A 246 -6.94 -23.20 -2.87
N GLY A 247 -6.83 -22.44 -3.95
CA GLY A 247 -7.78 -22.43 -5.06
C GLY A 247 -8.96 -21.49 -4.89
N SER A 248 -9.10 -20.80 -3.73
CA SER A 248 -10.12 -19.75 -3.56
C SER A 248 -9.92 -18.62 -4.56
N GLY A 249 -11.02 -18.08 -5.08
CA GLY A 249 -11.02 -17.11 -6.17
C GLY A 249 -11.69 -15.78 -5.80
N ASP A 250 -12.05 -15.01 -6.84
CA ASP A 250 -12.62 -13.66 -6.70
C ASP A 250 -13.88 -13.63 -5.81
N ILE A 251 -14.73 -14.67 -5.88
CA ILE A 251 -15.97 -14.75 -5.09
C ILE A 251 -15.62 -14.81 -3.59
N ASP A 252 -14.62 -15.62 -3.20
CA ASP A 252 -14.22 -15.77 -1.81
C ASP A 252 -13.58 -14.47 -1.30
N LEU A 253 -12.72 -13.86 -2.12
CA LEU A 253 -12.14 -12.55 -1.85
C LEU A 253 -13.23 -11.50 -1.59
N LEU A 254 -14.16 -11.32 -2.53
CA LEU A 254 -15.21 -10.31 -2.42
C LEU A 254 -16.18 -10.59 -1.26
N ASN A 255 -16.45 -11.84 -0.94
CA ASN A 255 -17.25 -12.25 0.22
C ASN A 255 -16.55 -11.87 1.52
N ALA A 256 -15.21 -12.02 1.64
CA ALA A 256 -14.46 -11.57 2.80
C ALA A 256 -14.63 -10.05 3.04
N PHE A 257 -14.57 -9.26 1.99
CA PHE A 257 -14.77 -7.80 2.07
C PHE A 257 -16.21 -7.44 2.41
N ASN A 258 -17.18 -8.00 1.68
CA ASN A 258 -18.60 -7.64 1.84
C ASN A 258 -19.15 -8.11 3.19
N ASN A 259 -18.83 -9.33 3.62
CA ASN A 259 -19.47 -9.97 4.77
C ASN A 259 -18.69 -9.79 6.08
N LYS A 260 -17.40 -9.41 6.02
CA LYS A 260 -16.56 -9.22 7.21
C LYS A 260 -16.07 -7.79 7.35
N LEU A 261 -15.41 -7.21 6.34
CA LEU A 261 -14.83 -5.89 6.45
C LEU A 261 -15.90 -4.79 6.53
N ILE A 262 -16.86 -4.75 5.58
CA ILE A 262 -17.86 -3.67 5.55
C ILE A 262 -18.61 -3.54 6.88
N PRO A 263 -19.16 -4.62 7.49
CA PRO A 263 -19.83 -4.51 8.80
C PRO A 263 -18.91 -4.01 9.93
N ALA A 264 -17.63 -4.40 9.92
CA ALA A 264 -16.68 -3.93 10.91
C ALA A 264 -16.42 -2.42 10.79
N MET A 265 -16.43 -1.89 9.56
CA MET A 265 -16.16 -0.46 9.31
C MET A 265 -17.32 0.44 9.75
N ASP A 266 -18.55 -0.06 9.82
CA ASP A 266 -19.69 0.71 10.36
C ASP A 266 -19.49 1.07 11.85
N SER A 267 -18.77 0.24 12.57
CA SER A 267 -18.39 0.50 13.98
C SER A 267 -17.07 1.25 14.10
N PHE A 268 -16.05 0.86 13.32
CA PHE A 268 -14.71 1.44 13.42
C PHE A 268 -14.62 2.85 12.86
N LYS A 269 -15.18 3.11 11.65
CA LYS A 269 -15.21 4.42 10.96
C LYS A 269 -13.81 5.00 10.75
N PRO A 270 -13.00 4.43 9.85
CA PRO A 270 -11.63 4.87 9.63
C PRO A 270 -11.57 6.29 9.07
N GLU A 271 -10.53 7.03 9.43
CA GLU A 271 -10.22 8.37 8.91
C GLU A 271 -9.27 8.34 7.71
N PHE A 272 -8.57 7.21 7.51
CA PHE A 272 -7.66 6.94 6.38
C PHE A 272 -7.61 5.44 6.13
N ILE A 273 -7.47 5.04 4.85
CA ILE A 273 -7.32 3.64 4.45
C ILE A 273 -5.93 3.46 3.83
N LEU A 274 -5.15 2.57 4.41
CA LEU A 274 -3.88 2.09 3.90
C LEU A 274 -4.07 0.66 3.37
N VAL A 275 -3.42 0.33 2.25
CA VAL A 275 -3.58 -0.98 1.62
C VAL A 275 -2.22 -1.60 1.32
N SER A 276 -1.90 -2.70 1.99
CA SER A 276 -0.83 -3.62 1.60
C SER A 276 -1.33 -4.41 0.39
N ALA A 277 -0.85 -4.02 -0.79
CA ALA A 277 -1.34 -4.47 -2.08
C ALA A 277 -0.38 -5.51 -2.68
N GLY A 278 -0.51 -6.77 -2.25
CA GLY A 278 0.15 -7.90 -2.88
C GLY A 278 -0.67 -8.47 -4.03
N PHE A 279 0.00 -8.95 -5.06
CA PHE A 279 -0.64 -9.53 -6.24
C PHE A 279 -0.22 -10.99 -6.48
N ASP A 280 0.41 -11.60 -5.51
CA ASP A 280 0.81 -13.00 -5.50
C ASP A 280 -0.34 -13.99 -5.22
N ALA A 281 -1.52 -13.48 -4.85
CA ALA A 281 -2.76 -14.25 -4.85
C ALA A 281 -3.41 -14.34 -6.24
N HIS A 282 -2.86 -13.67 -7.28
CA HIS A 282 -3.36 -13.76 -8.65
C HIS A 282 -3.14 -15.16 -9.22
N GLU A 283 -4.11 -15.66 -10.01
CA GLU A 283 -3.95 -16.93 -10.70
C GLU A 283 -2.66 -16.96 -11.53
N GLY A 284 -1.94 -18.06 -11.43
CA GLY A 284 -0.66 -18.24 -12.13
C GLY A 284 0.53 -17.49 -11.52
N ASP A 285 0.41 -16.91 -10.33
CA ASP A 285 1.58 -16.37 -9.63
C ASP A 285 2.53 -17.49 -9.17
N LEU A 286 3.81 -17.14 -8.99
CA LEU A 286 4.87 -18.10 -8.71
C LEU A 286 4.85 -18.61 -7.27
N LEU A 287 4.39 -17.78 -6.32
CA LEU A 287 4.47 -18.09 -4.88
C LEU A 287 3.11 -18.23 -4.21
N GLY A 288 2.01 -17.91 -4.89
CA GLY A 288 0.65 -18.07 -4.38
C GLY A 288 -0.07 -19.27 -4.99
N GLN A 289 -1.14 -19.70 -4.33
CA GLN A 289 -1.99 -20.81 -4.80
C GLN A 289 -3.50 -20.45 -4.73
N LEU A 290 -3.80 -19.16 -4.63
CA LEU A 290 -5.14 -18.62 -4.83
C LEU A 290 -5.37 -18.34 -6.32
N ASN A 291 -6.62 -18.09 -6.69
CA ASN A 291 -7.04 -17.88 -8.08
C ASN A 291 -7.75 -16.53 -8.23
N TYR A 292 -7.18 -15.46 -7.65
CA TYR A 292 -7.72 -14.13 -7.89
C TYR A 292 -7.40 -13.67 -9.30
N THR A 293 -8.27 -12.87 -9.85
CA THR A 293 -8.03 -12.19 -11.12
C THR A 293 -7.87 -10.69 -10.91
N SER A 294 -7.34 -10.02 -11.92
CA SER A 294 -7.30 -8.55 -11.90
C SER A 294 -8.69 -7.91 -11.77
N THR A 295 -9.77 -8.66 -12.06
CA THR A 295 -11.16 -8.20 -11.84
C THR A 295 -11.57 -8.31 -10.37
N GLY A 296 -11.11 -9.33 -9.66
CA GLY A 296 -11.28 -9.43 -8.22
C GLY A 296 -10.65 -8.25 -7.48
N TYR A 297 -9.39 -7.93 -7.80
CA TYR A 297 -8.71 -6.75 -7.22
C TYR A 297 -9.41 -5.43 -7.58
N MET A 298 -9.96 -5.30 -8.78
CA MET A 298 -10.80 -4.15 -9.17
C MET A 298 -12.06 -4.07 -8.29
N GLY A 299 -12.70 -5.20 -8.00
CA GLY A 299 -13.84 -5.28 -7.09
C GLY A 299 -13.49 -4.81 -5.68
N VAL A 300 -12.36 -5.27 -5.14
CA VAL A 300 -11.82 -4.80 -3.85
C VAL A 300 -11.59 -3.29 -3.85
N ALA A 301 -10.99 -2.75 -4.91
CA ALA A 301 -10.76 -1.31 -5.01
C ALA A 301 -12.08 -0.50 -4.99
N ARG A 302 -13.16 -0.99 -5.62
CA ARG A 302 -14.49 -0.37 -5.55
C ARG A 302 -15.06 -0.36 -4.14
N ILE A 303 -14.94 -1.49 -3.43
CA ILE A 303 -15.40 -1.60 -2.03
C ILE A 303 -14.63 -0.61 -1.15
N LEU A 304 -13.31 -0.60 -1.23
CA LEU A 304 -12.46 0.31 -0.45
C LEU A 304 -12.73 1.78 -0.77
N LYS A 305 -12.96 2.13 -2.04
CA LYS A 305 -13.39 3.48 -2.45
C LYS A 305 -14.73 3.86 -1.82
N GLY A 306 -15.67 2.92 -1.73
CA GLY A 306 -16.96 3.11 -1.06
C GLY A 306 -16.77 3.39 0.45
N ILE A 307 -15.97 2.58 1.14
CA ILE A 307 -15.64 2.77 2.57
C ILE A 307 -14.93 4.12 2.78
N ALA A 308 -13.94 4.43 1.92
CA ALA A 308 -13.21 5.70 1.99
C ALA A 308 -14.13 6.92 1.80
N LYS A 309 -15.04 6.86 0.83
CA LYS A 309 -16.05 7.93 0.61
C LYS A 309 -16.94 8.11 1.84
N LYS A 310 -17.37 7.01 2.47
CA LYS A 310 -18.30 7.04 3.61
C LYS A 310 -17.64 7.55 4.89
N TYR A 311 -16.38 7.17 5.17
CA TYR A 311 -15.77 7.41 6.48
C TYR A 311 -14.46 8.22 6.42
N ALA A 312 -13.64 8.05 5.38
CA ALA A 312 -12.27 8.56 5.32
C ALA A 312 -12.11 9.77 4.37
N SER A 313 -13.17 10.46 4.00
CA SER A 313 -13.14 11.61 3.06
C SER A 313 -12.46 11.26 1.71
N GLY A 314 -12.56 10.00 1.28
CA GLY A 314 -11.96 9.48 0.06
C GLY A 314 -10.46 9.10 0.17
N ARG A 315 -9.84 9.20 1.34
CA ARG A 315 -8.40 9.01 1.55
C ARG A 315 -8.00 7.54 1.47
N THR A 316 -7.27 7.18 0.42
CA THR A 316 -6.72 5.82 0.23
C THR A 316 -5.30 5.88 -0.31
N LEU A 317 -4.42 5.06 0.24
CA LEU A 317 -3.05 4.86 -0.23
C LEU A 317 -2.77 3.36 -0.32
N TYR A 318 -2.40 2.90 -1.51
CA TYR A 318 -1.95 1.54 -1.79
C TYR A 318 -0.43 1.49 -1.79
N MET A 319 0.16 0.45 -1.22
CA MET A 319 1.60 0.18 -1.26
C MET A 319 1.81 -1.25 -1.75
N LEU A 320 2.65 -1.41 -2.77
CA LEU A 320 2.95 -2.72 -3.34
C LEU A 320 3.67 -3.60 -2.32
N GLU A 321 3.21 -4.84 -2.19
CA GLU A 321 3.86 -5.90 -1.45
C GLU A 321 4.33 -7.01 -2.42
N GLY A 322 3.81 -8.23 -2.30
CA GLY A 322 4.12 -9.36 -3.17
C GLY A 322 3.54 -9.25 -4.59
N GLY A 323 3.65 -10.34 -5.32
CA GLY A 323 3.31 -10.47 -6.73
C GLY A 323 4.58 -10.64 -7.58
N TYR A 324 4.69 -11.77 -8.30
CA TYR A 324 5.95 -12.22 -8.89
C TYR A 324 5.83 -12.50 -10.39
N VAL A 325 4.67 -12.23 -10.96
CA VAL A 325 4.41 -12.19 -12.41
C VAL A 325 4.10 -10.75 -12.80
N ALA A 326 5.04 -10.08 -13.47
CA ALA A 326 4.99 -8.63 -13.73
C ALA A 326 3.73 -8.21 -14.51
N ASP A 327 3.25 -9.03 -15.45
CA ASP A 327 2.03 -8.73 -16.20
C ASP A 327 0.78 -8.76 -15.30
N ASN A 328 0.68 -9.72 -14.39
CA ASN A 328 -0.41 -9.81 -13.41
C ASN A 328 -0.46 -8.57 -12.50
N ILE A 329 0.73 -8.12 -12.04
CA ILE A 329 0.84 -6.88 -11.26
C ILE A 329 0.34 -5.69 -12.09
N TYR A 330 0.84 -5.55 -13.33
CA TYR A 330 0.43 -4.47 -14.23
C TYR A 330 -1.09 -4.45 -14.47
N GLN A 331 -1.67 -5.58 -14.86
CA GLN A 331 -3.11 -5.68 -15.12
C GLN A 331 -3.95 -5.29 -13.90
N SER A 332 -3.55 -5.75 -12.72
CA SER A 332 -4.25 -5.48 -11.47
C SER A 332 -4.10 -4.02 -11.04
N VAL A 333 -2.87 -3.49 -11.05
CA VAL A 333 -2.59 -2.07 -10.75
C VAL A 333 -3.33 -1.15 -11.72
N ASN A 334 -3.33 -1.46 -13.02
CA ASN A 334 -4.03 -0.68 -14.04
C ASN A 334 -5.54 -0.62 -13.78
N LYS A 335 -6.18 -1.74 -13.39
CA LYS A 335 -7.60 -1.76 -13.03
C LYS A 335 -7.88 -1.00 -11.74
N ILE A 336 -7.03 -1.14 -10.73
CA ILE A 336 -7.16 -0.37 -9.47
C ILE A 336 -7.05 1.13 -9.75
N LEU A 337 -6.02 1.56 -10.49
CA LEU A 337 -5.85 2.97 -10.88
C LEU A 337 -7.06 3.48 -11.67
N GLY A 338 -7.64 2.66 -12.56
CA GLY A 338 -8.89 2.99 -13.25
C GLY A 338 -10.00 3.35 -12.28
N ILE A 339 -10.22 2.54 -11.24
CA ILE A 339 -11.23 2.81 -10.20
C ILE A 339 -10.90 4.08 -9.41
N LEU A 340 -9.63 4.31 -9.07
CA LEU A 340 -9.23 5.51 -8.32
C LEU A 340 -9.45 6.80 -9.11
N ILE A 341 -9.24 6.78 -10.43
CA ILE A 341 -9.43 7.91 -11.34
C ILE A 341 -10.91 8.18 -11.65
N GLU A 342 -11.76 7.15 -11.62
CA GLU A 342 -13.20 7.30 -11.91
C GLU A 342 -13.81 8.45 -11.09
N ASN A 343 -14.45 9.40 -11.76
CA ASN A 343 -15.26 10.40 -11.11
C ASN A 343 -16.42 9.71 -10.37
N ASN A 344 -16.63 10.04 -9.12
CA ASN A 344 -17.90 9.78 -8.47
C ASN A 344 -18.97 10.60 -9.22
N LYS A 345 -19.56 10.07 -10.30
CA LYS A 345 -20.82 10.61 -10.78
C LYS A 345 -21.76 10.52 -9.59
N VAL A 346 -22.22 11.68 -9.14
CA VAL A 346 -23.31 11.76 -8.18
C VAL A 346 -24.52 11.21 -8.95
N GLU A 347 -24.93 9.98 -8.64
CA GLU A 347 -26.25 9.50 -8.95
C GLU A 347 -27.24 10.10 -7.99
#